data_ad18f15d3a3e1e86579496d2b745151c
#
_entry.id   ad18f15d3a3e1e86579496d2b745151c
#
_cell.length_a   1.000
_cell.length_b   1.000
_cell.length_c   1.000
_cell.angle_alpha   90.00
_cell.angle_beta   90.00
_cell.angle_gamma   90.00
#
_symmetry.space_group_name_H-M   'P 1'
#
loop_
_entity.id
_entity.type
_entity.pdbx_description
1 polymer ?
#
loop_
_entity_poly.entity_id
_entity_poly.type
_entity_poly.pdbx_seq_one_letter_code
_entity_poly.pdbx_strand_id
1 'polypeptide(L)'
;MWTSLAEFTCREPIRRGSQAIAPDGSDFDTPRLRGRLIRGATSGTWSRRPSRVAYDWDLFAEEAALECLLFESHGILDAPWALWLPGPPSVSGIHNLLVHLRFRRPPERWFSHLPADWQSAAALRYIRATARGFGMRVPLPEPTAFEEAESVARWLASARDRAGRAVLKAFASSATRVAEAARQLRIDLRGCLIFAGGESLTPARIAHIRATGATVFARYVATETGWIASACPFGDSPDAMHVFTDRLAVLTAPADSAVDDDAPLLFTTLSAGAGKILLNTDLGDSGRLRRRPCGCPMGHAGLNLQLSGVHSQAKLSIEGITVAVAVITRALDRVVAAAGGPPDSYQLRQEEDGAGARRLVVRLGPALTGVDDGALLRGFFAELPRHGPDAKLAARFWRESSAIAVRRGSPTLSDAHKMRPLTVSGPDHSPRFDVARGRLR
;
A
#
# COMPACT_ATOMS: atom_id res chain seq x y z
N MET A 1 9.11 -25.63 -2.09
CA MET A 1 8.70 -25.46 -0.67
C MET A 1 8.53 -23.97 -0.43
N TRP A 2 7.42 -23.52 0.14
CA TRP A 2 7.19 -22.14 0.53
C TRP A 2 6.48 -22.07 1.89
N THR A 3 6.50 -20.90 2.52
CA THR A 3 5.77 -20.60 3.74
C THR A 3 4.49 -19.85 3.35
N SER A 4 3.33 -20.41 3.67
CA SER A 4 2.06 -19.77 3.38
C SER A 4 1.86 -18.52 4.26
N LEU A 5 0.97 -17.63 3.85
CA LEU A 5 0.60 -16.48 4.66
C LEU A 5 0.03 -16.90 6.03
N ALA A 6 -0.69 -18.00 6.11
CA ALA A 6 -1.24 -18.51 7.37
C ALA A 6 -0.14 -19.02 8.31
N GLU A 7 0.87 -19.72 7.78
CA GLU A 7 2.05 -20.19 8.52
C GLU A 7 2.90 -18.99 9.00
N PHE A 8 3.20 -18.03 8.09
CA PHE A 8 4.00 -16.85 8.43
C PHE A 8 3.34 -15.97 9.51
N THR A 9 2.02 -15.92 9.49
CA THR A 9 1.23 -15.15 10.47
C THR A 9 0.88 -15.94 11.72
N CYS A 10 1.45 -17.14 11.90
CA CYS A 10 1.29 -18.01 13.06
C CYS A 10 -0.17 -18.42 13.33
N ARG A 11 -1.00 -18.50 12.28
CA ARG A 11 -2.38 -19.01 12.37
C ARG A 11 -2.42 -20.51 12.27
N GLU A 12 -1.48 -21.06 11.51
CA GLU A 12 -1.31 -22.46 11.29
C GLU A 12 0.15 -22.84 11.59
N PRO A 13 0.38 -24.07 12.09
CA PRO A 13 1.73 -24.56 12.25
C PRO A 13 2.38 -24.79 10.89
N ILE A 14 3.67 -24.54 10.80
CA ILE A 14 4.48 -24.88 9.62
C ILE A 14 4.59 -26.41 9.56
N ARG A 15 4.03 -27.01 8.50
CA ARG A 15 4.07 -28.46 8.29
C ARG A 15 5.02 -28.81 7.16
N ARG A 16 5.97 -29.72 7.43
CA ARG A 16 6.93 -30.23 6.45
C ARG A 16 7.09 -31.73 6.65
N GLY A 17 6.45 -32.50 5.76
CA GLY A 17 6.35 -33.95 5.94
C GLY A 17 5.63 -34.32 7.24
N SER A 18 6.24 -35.10 8.09
CA SER A 18 5.71 -35.48 9.41
C SER A 18 5.97 -34.45 10.51
N GLN A 19 6.78 -33.42 10.23
CA GLN A 19 7.12 -32.41 11.21
C GLN A 19 6.08 -31.27 11.21
N ALA A 20 5.73 -30.79 12.40
CA ALA A 20 4.89 -29.63 12.61
C ALA A 20 5.57 -28.69 13.62
N ILE A 21 5.79 -27.45 13.24
CA ILE A 21 6.40 -26.41 14.05
C ILE A 21 5.33 -25.33 14.23
N ALA A 22 5.03 -24.97 15.48
CA ALA A 22 4.17 -23.84 15.81
C ALA A 22 5.07 -22.59 16.07
N PRO A 23 5.26 -21.72 15.06
CA PRO A 23 6.14 -20.57 15.24
C PRO A 23 5.47 -19.51 16.10
N ASP A 24 6.27 -18.72 16.81
CA ASP A 24 5.91 -17.40 17.32
C ASP A 24 6.29 -16.34 16.25
N GLY A 25 5.57 -15.23 16.19
CA GLY A 25 5.88 -14.16 15.25
C GLY A 25 7.28 -13.57 15.38
N SER A 26 7.93 -13.76 16.53
CA SER A 26 9.33 -13.36 16.78
C SER A 26 10.36 -14.35 16.22
N ASP A 27 9.96 -15.56 15.86
CA ASP A 27 10.87 -16.56 15.26
C ASP A 27 11.31 -16.14 13.85
N PHE A 28 10.51 -15.29 13.20
CA PHE A 28 10.86 -14.70 11.91
C PHE A 28 11.69 -13.41 12.04
N ASP A 29 11.96 -12.91 13.26
CA ASP A 29 12.76 -11.71 13.45
C ASP A 29 14.25 -12.00 13.17
N THR A 30 14.91 -11.08 12.49
CA THR A 30 16.35 -11.17 12.25
C THR A 30 17.12 -11.06 13.57
N PRO A 31 17.89 -12.09 14.00
CA PRO A 31 18.52 -12.12 15.32
C PRO A 31 19.49 -10.97 15.60
N ARG A 32 20.15 -10.45 14.56
CA ARG A 32 21.08 -9.30 14.64
C ARG A 32 20.42 -8.02 15.12
N LEU A 33 19.08 -7.90 14.95
CA LEU A 33 18.34 -6.69 15.24
C LEU A 33 17.80 -6.62 16.66
N ARG A 34 18.11 -7.61 17.50
CA ARG A 34 17.73 -7.59 18.93
C ARG A 34 18.47 -6.46 19.65
N GLY A 35 17.78 -5.34 19.87
CA GLY A 35 18.29 -4.21 20.68
C GLY A 35 18.62 -2.92 19.91
N ARG A 36 18.56 -2.89 18.60
CA ARG A 36 18.75 -1.66 17.83
C ARG A 36 17.41 -1.28 17.18
N LEU A 37 16.91 0.04 17.37
CA LEU A 37 16.20 0.66 16.27
C LEU A 37 14.76 1.08 16.41
N ILE A 38 14.34 1.74 15.31
CA ILE A 38 12.98 2.16 15.06
C ILE A 38 12.13 0.90 14.91
N ARG A 39 11.18 0.74 15.83
CA ARG A 39 10.23 -0.35 15.77
C ARG A 39 8.98 0.12 15.02
N GLY A 40 8.75 -0.47 13.86
CA GLY A 40 7.46 -0.42 13.18
C GLY A 40 6.57 -1.55 13.67
N ALA A 41 5.27 -1.36 13.59
CA ALA A 41 4.33 -2.45 13.70
C ALA A 41 3.77 -2.71 12.30
N THR A 42 3.76 -3.99 11.90
CA THR A 42 2.94 -4.37 10.76
C THR A 42 1.51 -4.14 11.13
N SER A 43 0.68 -3.95 10.13
CA SER A 43 -0.75 -3.73 10.30
C SER A 43 -1.50 -4.83 11.06
N GLY A 44 -0.83 -5.82 11.66
CA GLY A 44 -1.49 -6.85 12.50
C GLY A 44 -2.68 -7.54 11.84
N THR A 45 -2.83 -7.31 10.55
CA THR A 45 -3.99 -7.68 9.73
C THR A 45 -4.22 -9.18 9.72
N TRP A 46 -3.18 -9.95 10.00
CA TRP A 46 -3.22 -11.40 9.89
C TRP A 46 -3.01 -12.15 11.20
N SER A 47 -2.39 -11.53 12.20
CA SER A 47 -2.16 -12.15 13.50
C SER A 47 -3.02 -11.47 14.57
N ARG A 48 -3.37 -12.19 15.64
CA ARG A 48 -4.04 -11.58 16.81
C ARG A 48 -3.17 -10.52 17.49
N ARG A 49 -1.89 -10.43 17.13
CA ARG A 49 -0.93 -9.45 17.63
C ARG A 49 -0.24 -8.80 16.42
N PRO A 50 -0.05 -7.46 16.42
CA PRO A 50 0.75 -6.79 15.40
C PRO A 50 2.16 -7.39 15.40
N SER A 51 2.65 -7.79 14.23
CA SER A 51 4.05 -8.18 14.11
C SER A 51 4.89 -6.93 14.22
N ARG A 52 5.80 -6.90 15.19
CA ARG A 52 6.76 -5.82 15.32
C ARG A 52 7.87 -6.05 14.31
N VAL A 53 8.21 -5.04 13.54
CA VAL A 53 9.35 -5.07 12.63
C VAL A 53 10.37 -4.06 13.13
N ALA A 54 11.59 -4.51 13.26
CA ALA A 54 12.73 -3.65 13.58
C ALA A 54 13.41 -3.22 12.26
N TYR A 55 13.66 -1.93 12.10
CA TYR A 55 14.40 -1.39 10.96
C TYR A 55 15.80 -1.04 11.39
N ASP A 56 16.81 -1.57 10.71
CA ASP A 56 18.22 -1.30 10.96
C ASP A 56 18.74 -0.08 10.17
N TRP A 57 19.78 0.55 10.70
CA TRP A 57 20.49 1.60 10.00
C TRP A 57 21.13 1.10 8.70
N ASP A 58 21.52 -0.16 8.64
CA ASP A 58 22.03 -0.79 7.42
C ASP A 58 20.95 -0.92 6.36
N LEU A 59 19.72 -1.27 6.74
CA LEU A 59 18.56 -1.26 5.85
C LEU A 59 18.35 0.12 5.21
N PHE A 60 18.37 1.18 6.02
CA PHE A 60 18.22 2.54 5.51
C PHE A 60 19.38 2.97 4.60
N ALA A 61 20.58 2.43 4.80
CA ALA A 61 21.71 2.70 3.92
C ALA A 61 21.55 2.02 2.55
N GLU A 62 21.15 0.75 2.54
CA GLU A 62 20.83 0.01 1.31
C GLU A 62 19.70 0.69 0.53
N GLU A 63 18.62 1.04 1.21
CA GLU A 63 17.49 1.73 0.58
C GLU A 63 17.85 3.13 0.07
N ALA A 64 18.77 3.82 0.74
CA ALA A 64 19.27 5.11 0.27
C ALA A 64 20.03 5.00 -1.05
N ALA A 65 20.84 3.95 -1.23
CA ALA A 65 21.53 3.71 -2.50
C ALA A 65 20.51 3.44 -3.64
N LEU A 66 19.51 2.61 -3.39
CA LEU A 66 18.44 2.32 -4.35
C LEU A 66 17.61 3.56 -4.68
N GLU A 67 17.35 4.41 -3.70
CA GLU A 67 16.63 5.66 -3.92
C GLU A 67 17.43 6.67 -4.74
N CYS A 68 18.74 6.74 -4.54
CA CYS A 68 19.62 7.55 -5.40
C CYS A 68 19.54 7.07 -6.85
N LEU A 69 19.68 5.75 -7.11
CA LEU A 69 19.53 5.17 -8.44
C LEU A 69 18.15 5.47 -9.06
N LEU A 70 17.09 5.39 -8.24
CA LEU A 70 15.74 5.72 -8.69
C LEU A 70 15.65 7.21 -9.08
N PHE A 71 16.11 8.12 -8.23
CA PHE A 71 16.05 9.55 -8.48
C PHE A 71 16.91 9.93 -9.69
N GLU A 72 18.09 9.32 -9.86
CA GLU A 72 18.92 9.46 -11.04
C GLU A 72 18.21 8.97 -12.30
N SER A 73 17.56 7.80 -12.24
CA SER A 73 16.80 7.24 -13.37
C SER A 73 15.70 8.18 -13.87
N HIS A 74 15.16 9.02 -13.01
CA HIS A 74 14.15 10.00 -13.34
C HIS A 74 14.70 11.41 -13.59
N GLY A 75 16.00 11.63 -13.41
CA GLY A 75 16.65 12.93 -13.54
C GLY A 75 16.15 13.95 -12.51
N ILE A 76 15.92 13.50 -11.26
CA ILE A 76 15.31 14.31 -10.18
C ILE A 76 16.15 14.37 -8.91
N LEU A 77 17.45 14.08 -8.99
CA LEU A 77 18.33 14.12 -7.81
C LEU A 77 18.29 15.46 -7.10
N ASP A 78 18.17 16.57 -7.84
CA ASP A 78 18.13 17.92 -7.31
C ASP A 78 16.73 18.54 -7.23
N ALA A 79 15.71 17.82 -7.65
CA ALA A 79 14.34 18.32 -7.62
C ALA A 79 13.82 18.47 -6.17
N PRO A 80 13.08 19.54 -5.86
CA PRO A 80 12.35 19.64 -4.61
C PRO A 80 11.33 18.51 -4.51
N TRP A 81 11.22 17.92 -3.32
CA TRP A 81 10.27 16.85 -3.11
C TRP A 81 9.54 16.96 -1.78
N ALA A 82 8.36 16.39 -1.72
CA ALA A 82 7.54 16.34 -0.54
C ALA A 82 6.99 14.94 -0.26
N LEU A 83 6.57 14.72 0.98
CA LEU A 83 5.79 13.57 1.42
C LEU A 83 4.35 14.00 1.64
N TRP A 84 3.39 13.17 1.22
CA TRP A 84 2.04 13.16 1.78
C TRP A 84 1.73 11.76 2.30
N LEU A 85 2.34 11.48 3.43
CA LEU A 85 2.28 10.21 4.14
C LEU A 85 2.12 10.46 5.64
N PRO A 86 1.42 9.57 6.37
CA PRO A 86 1.23 9.78 7.80
C PRO A 86 2.58 9.83 8.54
N GLY A 87 2.64 10.76 9.50
CA GLY A 87 3.72 10.84 10.47
C GLY A 87 3.62 9.75 11.54
N PRO A 88 4.60 9.66 12.44
CA PRO A 88 4.54 8.74 13.57
C PRO A 88 3.22 8.86 14.36
N PRO A 89 2.66 7.75 14.87
CA PRO A 89 3.29 6.43 15.02
C PRO A 89 3.35 5.58 13.75
N SER A 90 2.81 6.03 12.62
CA SER A 90 2.99 5.36 11.34
C SER A 90 4.45 5.43 10.89
N VAL A 91 4.97 4.33 10.34
CA VAL A 91 6.37 4.27 9.88
C VAL A 91 6.56 4.83 8.46
N SER A 92 5.51 5.00 7.69
CA SER A 92 5.61 5.33 6.26
C SER A 92 6.37 6.64 6.00
N GLY A 93 6.00 7.72 6.68
CA GLY A 93 6.65 9.01 6.50
C GLY A 93 8.06 9.06 7.10
N ILE A 94 8.22 8.55 8.34
CA ILE A 94 9.53 8.56 9.01
C ILE A 94 10.56 7.69 8.28
N HIS A 95 10.15 6.54 7.74
CA HIS A 95 11.01 5.67 6.95
C HIS A 95 11.58 6.42 5.74
N ASN A 96 10.71 7.04 4.92
CA ASN A 96 11.15 7.85 3.79
C ASN A 96 12.10 8.98 4.21
N LEU A 97 11.78 9.68 5.29
CA LEU A 97 12.64 10.74 5.82
C LEU A 97 14.03 10.21 6.15
N LEU A 98 14.13 9.11 6.91
CA LEU A 98 15.42 8.56 7.36
C LEU A 98 16.28 8.04 6.20
N VAL A 99 15.67 7.39 5.21
CA VAL A 99 16.36 6.97 4.00
C VAL A 99 16.97 8.20 3.28
N HIS A 100 16.19 9.26 3.11
CA HIS A 100 16.67 10.46 2.41
C HIS A 100 17.69 11.28 3.22
N LEU A 101 17.68 11.20 4.55
CA LEU A 101 18.72 11.80 5.38
C LEU A 101 20.09 11.13 5.18
N ARG A 102 20.14 9.85 4.79
CA ARG A 102 21.40 9.13 4.52
C ARG A 102 22.18 9.73 3.36
N PHE A 103 21.52 10.26 2.35
CA PHE A 103 22.17 10.95 1.23
C PHE A 103 21.90 12.46 1.19
N ARG A 104 21.55 13.04 2.36
CA ARG A 104 21.43 14.47 2.61
C ARG A 104 20.38 15.19 1.74
N ARG A 105 19.31 14.50 1.39
CA ARG A 105 18.20 15.03 0.58
C ARG A 105 16.86 14.93 1.31
N PRO A 106 16.67 15.61 2.47
CA PRO A 106 15.40 15.63 3.17
C PRO A 106 14.31 16.26 2.28
N PRO A 107 13.01 15.92 2.52
CA PRO A 107 11.92 16.60 1.83
C PRO A 107 11.85 18.07 2.19
N GLU A 108 11.36 18.92 1.27
CA GLU A 108 11.06 20.32 1.60
C GLU A 108 9.81 20.44 2.48
N ARG A 109 8.79 19.60 2.25
CA ARG A 109 7.55 19.55 3.01
C ARG A 109 7.16 18.11 3.35
N TRP A 110 6.51 17.98 4.49
CA TRP A 110 5.90 16.74 4.91
C TRP A 110 4.45 16.99 5.30
N PHE A 111 3.53 16.75 4.38
CA PHE A 111 2.10 16.72 4.63
C PHE A 111 1.75 15.41 5.33
N SER A 112 0.95 15.45 6.37
CA SER A 112 0.59 14.26 7.15
C SER A 112 -0.91 14.19 7.38
N HIS A 113 -1.50 13.04 7.06
CA HIS A 113 -2.92 12.78 7.32
C HIS A 113 -3.25 12.73 8.82
N LEU A 114 -2.23 12.60 9.68
CA LEU A 114 -2.40 12.48 11.12
C LEU A 114 -1.57 13.54 11.84
N PRO A 115 -2.13 14.19 12.88
CA PRO A 115 -1.33 14.95 13.81
C PRO A 115 -0.40 14.00 14.57
N ALA A 116 0.83 14.44 14.82
CA ALA A 116 1.76 13.69 15.67
C ALA A 116 1.28 13.75 17.13
N ASP A 117 1.33 12.61 17.82
CA ASP A 117 1.21 12.60 19.27
C ASP A 117 2.42 13.29 19.93
N TRP A 118 2.33 13.60 21.22
CA TRP A 118 3.37 14.37 21.92
C TRP A 118 4.73 13.70 21.95
N GLN A 119 4.78 12.34 22.05
CA GLN A 119 6.03 11.56 22.06
C GLN A 119 6.68 11.59 20.68
N SER A 120 5.89 11.35 19.65
CA SER A 120 6.33 11.43 18.26
C SER A 120 6.80 12.84 17.90
N ALA A 121 6.07 13.86 18.36
CA ALA A 121 6.46 15.26 18.15
C ALA A 121 7.81 15.60 18.81
N ALA A 122 8.07 15.09 20.03
CA ALA A 122 9.36 15.27 20.71
C ALA A 122 10.50 14.58 19.95
N ALA A 123 10.29 13.32 19.51
CA ALA A 123 11.28 12.58 18.74
C ALA A 123 11.59 13.28 17.39
N LEU A 124 10.60 13.78 16.69
CA LEU A 124 10.77 14.51 15.43
C LEU A 124 11.50 15.83 15.63
N ARG A 125 11.21 16.56 16.73
CA ARG A 125 11.97 17.77 17.08
C ARG A 125 13.43 17.47 17.36
N TYR A 126 13.72 16.36 18.04
CA TYR A 126 15.09 15.89 18.28
C TYR A 126 15.80 15.59 16.95
N ILE A 127 15.19 14.81 16.06
CA ILE A 127 15.72 14.51 14.72
C ILE A 127 15.99 15.81 13.95
N ARG A 128 15.06 16.77 13.97
CA ARG A 128 15.21 18.07 13.31
C ARG A 128 16.37 18.88 13.90
N ALA A 129 16.51 18.92 15.22
CA ALA A 129 17.61 19.63 15.89
C ALA A 129 18.97 19.02 15.54
N THR A 130 19.06 17.67 15.61
CA THR A 130 20.27 16.96 15.20
C THR A 130 20.63 17.18 13.75
N ALA A 131 19.68 17.05 12.84
CA ALA A 131 19.87 17.28 11.41
C ALA A 131 20.38 18.69 11.09
N ARG A 132 19.92 19.70 11.84
CA ARG A 132 20.41 21.09 11.73
C ARG A 132 21.90 21.20 12.05
N GLY A 133 22.37 20.46 13.05
CA GLY A 133 23.80 20.39 13.40
C GLY A 133 24.67 19.87 12.23
N PHE A 134 24.06 19.08 11.34
CA PHE A 134 24.70 18.60 10.11
C PHE A 134 24.33 19.42 8.86
N GLY A 135 23.78 20.61 9.01
CA GLY A 135 23.43 21.52 7.90
C GLY A 135 22.20 21.12 7.11
N MET A 136 21.35 20.20 7.62
CA MET A 136 20.13 19.75 6.95
C MET A 136 18.88 20.40 7.53
N ARG A 137 17.95 20.78 6.67
CA ARG A 137 16.64 21.31 7.07
C ARG A 137 15.60 20.21 6.93
N VAL A 138 15.14 19.67 8.06
CA VAL A 138 14.12 18.62 8.13
C VAL A 138 12.77 19.26 8.45
N PRO A 139 11.72 19.08 7.62
CA PRO A 139 10.38 19.54 7.95
C PRO A 139 9.77 18.66 9.06
N LEU A 140 8.88 19.25 9.84
CA LEU A 140 7.97 18.49 10.70
C LEU A 140 6.73 18.11 9.88
N PRO A 141 6.04 17.02 10.24
CA PRO A 141 4.78 16.67 9.58
C PRO A 141 3.73 17.75 9.85
N GLU A 142 3.18 18.29 8.78
CA GLU A 142 2.10 19.28 8.79
C GLU A 142 0.76 18.52 8.68
N PRO A 143 -0.13 18.63 9.67
CA PRO A 143 -1.45 18.04 9.57
C PRO A 143 -2.15 18.54 8.31
N THR A 144 -2.52 17.63 7.43
CA THR A 144 -3.15 17.93 6.14
C THR A 144 -4.18 16.85 5.88
N ALA A 145 -5.44 17.20 6.03
CA ALA A 145 -6.56 16.30 5.83
C ALA A 145 -6.72 15.90 4.35
N PHE A 146 -7.50 14.89 4.06
CA PHE A 146 -7.74 14.45 2.68
C PHE A 146 -8.42 15.54 1.84
N GLU A 147 -9.27 16.35 2.47
CA GLU A 147 -9.97 17.48 1.85
C GLU A 147 -9.03 18.64 1.51
N GLU A 148 -7.86 18.70 2.12
CA GLU A 148 -6.84 19.73 1.90
C GLU A 148 -5.83 19.35 0.80
N ALA A 149 -6.16 18.41 -0.08
CA ALA A 149 -5.33 17.99 -1.22
C ALA A 149 -4.89 19.16 -2.11
N GLU A 150 -5.67 20.26 -2.13
CA GLU A 150 -5.30 21.47 -2.88
C GLU A 150 -4.00 22.09 -2.39
N SER A 151 -3.71 22.06 -1.08
CA SER A 151 -2.48 22.59 -0.51
C SER A 151 -1.25 21.86 -1.06
N VAL A 152 -1.37 20.55 -1.24
CA VAL A 152 -0.34 19.70 -1.84
C VAL A 152 -0.20 19.99 -3.34
N ALA A 153 -1.31 20.14 -4.07
CA ALA A 153 -1.30 20.47 -5.49
C ALA A 153 -0.65 21.83 -5.75
N ARG A 154 -0.99 22.84 -4.95
CA ARG A 154 -0.39 24.19 -5.03
C ARG A 154 1.11 24.17 -4.72
N TRP A 155 1.52 23.41 -3.69
CA TRP A 155 2.94 23.26 -3.38
C TRP A 155 3.69 22.62 -4.54
N LEU A 156 3.16 21.53 -5.12
CA LEU A 156 3.79 20.85 -6.27
C LEU A 156 3.99 21.80 -7.45
N ALA A 157 2.96 22.56 -7.83
CA ALA A 157 3.06 23.54 -8.91
C ALA A 157 4.10 24.60 -8.61
N SER A 158 4.06 25.20 -7.41
CA SER A 158 5.02 26.22 -6.97
C SER A 158 6.45 25.68 -6.93
N ALA A 159 6.67 24.47 -6.44
CA ALA A 159 7.99 23.83 -6.38
C ALA A 159 8.53 23.56 -7.80
N ARG A 160 7.68 23.06 -8.70
CA ARG A 160 8.01 22.89 -10.11
C ARG A 160 8.37 24.21 -10.78
N ASP A 161 7.63 25.28 -10.52
CA ASP A 161 7.86 26.61 -11.13
C ASP A 161 9.23 27.19 -10.71
N ARG A 162 9.67 26.88 -9.48
CA ARG A 162 10.99 27.28 -8.97
C ARG A 162 12.15 26.46 -9.53
N ALA A 163 11.96 25.16 -9.76
CA ALA A 163 13.04 24.21 -10.04
C ALA A 163 12.91 23.44 -11.37
N GLY A 164 11.89 23.74 -12.17
CA GLY A 164 11.57 23.02 -13.41
C GLY A 164 10.91 21.66 -13.20
N ARG A 165 11.10 21.02 -12.04
CA ARG A 165 10.51 19.74 -11.64
C ARG A 165 10.16 19.74 -10.15
N ALA A 166 9.18 18.93 -9.77
CA ALA A 166 8.85 18.67 -8.36
C ALA A 166 8.42 17.21 -8.18
N VAL A 167 8.64 16.67 -6.99
CA VAL A 167 8.34 15.26 -6.69
C VAL A 167 7.42 15.15 -5.48
N LEU A 168 6.44 14.27 -5.58
CA LEU A 168 5.59 13.86 -4.46
C LEU A 168 5.71 12.34 -4.24
N LYS A 169 5.89 11.95 -2.97
CA LYS A 169 5.70 10.56 -2.54
C LYS A 169 4.43 10.48 -1.71
N ALA A 170 3.48 9.66 -2.13
CA ALA A 170 2.16 9.56 -1.51
C ALA A 170 1.58 8.14 -1.63
N PHE A 171 0.50 7.88 -0.91
CA PHE A 171 -0.36 6.75 -1.23
C PHE A 171 -1.04 6.96 -2.58
N ALA A 172 -1.43 5.87 -3.25
CA ALA A 172 -2.06 5.98 -4.56
C ALA A 172 -3.41 6.73 -4.49
N SER A 173 -4.20 6.54 -3.43
CA SER A 173 -5.42 7.31 -3.16
C SER A 173 -5.13 8.80 -2.95
N SER A 174 -4.11 9.13 -2.16
CA SER A 174 -3.69 10.51 -1.92
C SER A 174 -3.23 11.19 -3.23
N ALA A 175 -2.46 10.48 -4.07
CA ALA A 175 -2.07 10.98 -5.38
C ALA A 175 -3.27 11.29 -6.28
N THR A 176 -4.29 10.42 -6.27
CA THR A 176 -5.56 10.64 -7.00
C THR A 176 -6.29 11.90 -6.50
N ARG A 177 -6.31 12.13 -5.18
CA ARG A 177 -6.91 13.35 -4.58
C ARG A 177 -6.18 14.63 -4.98
N VAL A 178 -4.83 14.59 -5.02
CA VAL A 178 -4.04 15.72 -5.52
C VAL A 178 -4.39 16.03 -6.96
N ALA A 179 -4.52 14.99 -7.80
CA ALA A 179 -4.90 15.15 -9.19
C ALA A 179 -6.32 15.74 -9.33
N GLU A 180 -7.27 15.28 -8.52
CA GLU A 180 -8.64 15.82 -8.55
C GLU A 180 -8.67 17.30 -8.10
N ALA A 181 -7.96 17.64 -7.02
CA ALA A 181 -7.83 19.02 -6.57
C ALA A 181 -7.16 19.90 -7.64
N ALA A 182 -6.10 19.44 -8.28
CA ALA A 182 -5.43 20.15 -9.36
C ALA A 182 -6.38 20.40 -10.54
N ARG A 183 -7.19 19.41 -10.91
CA ARG A 183 -8.17 19.52 -11.98
C ARG A 183 -9.26 20.55 -11.66
N GLN A 184 -9.81 20.52 -10.45
CA GLN A 184 -10.84 21.47 -9.97
C GLN A 184 -10.32 22.90 -9.95
N LEU A 185 -9.08 23.09 -9.54
CA LEU A 185 -8.42 24.39 -9.45
C LEU A 185 -7.73 24.83 -10.75
N ARG A 186 -7.77 24.00 -11.80
CA ARG A 186 -7.08 24.22 -13.07
C ARG A 186 -5.57 24.43 -12.89
N ILE A 187 -4.96 23.70 -11.95
CA ILE A 187 -3.51 23.71 -11.72
C ILE A 187 -2.90 22.70 -12.70
N ASP A 188 -1.98 23.17 -13.53
CA ASP A 188 -1.17 22.32 -14.40
C ASP A 188 -0.03 21.69 -13.59
N LEU A 189 0.06 20.36 -13.63
CA LEU A 189 1.11 19.58 -12.95
C LEU A 189 2.16 19.00 -13.91
N ARG A 190 2.29 19.53 -15.14
CA ARG A 190 3.39 19.13 -16.04
C ARG A 190 4.74 19.42 -15.38
N GLY A 191 5.66 18.45 -15.46
CA GLY A 191 6.93 18.53 -14.75
C GLY A 191 6.90 18.04 -13.29
N CYS A 192 5.71 17.69 -12.77
CA CYS A 192 5.59 17.05 -11.46
C CYS A 192 5.61 15.53 -11.63
N LEU A 193 6.38 14.86 -10.76
CA LEU A 193 6.47 13.41 -10.69
C LEU A 193 5.84 12.91 -9.38
N ILE A 194 5.02 11.88 -9.45
CA ILE A 194 4.34 11.31 -8.29
C ILE A 194 4.74 9.85 -8.17
N PHE A 195 5.38 9.48 -7.05
CA PHE A 195 5.62 8.09 -6.68
C PHE A 195 4.50 7.63 -5.77
N ALA A 196 3.65 6.73 -6.29
CA ALA A 196 2.48 6.23 -5.62
C ALA A 196 2.72 4.81 -5.10
N GLY A 197 2.47 4.58 -3.81
CA GLY A 197 2.66 3.27 -3.16
C GLY A 197 1.58 2.97 -2.13
N GLY A 198 1.75 1.85 -1.40
CA GLY A 198 0.84 1.42 -0.34
C GLY A 198 -0.49 0.83 -0.82
N GLU A 199 -0.83 1.06 -2.06
CA GLU A 199 -2.03 0.57 -2.74
C GLU A 199 -1.71 0.31 -4.22
N SER A 200 -2.51 -0.53 -4.89
CA SER A 200 -2.34 -0.76 -6.33
C SER A 200 -2.55 0.54 -7.13
N LEU A 201 -1.63 0.81 -8.03
CA LEU A 201 -1.75 1.90 -9.00
C LEU A 201 -2.50 1.40 -10.23
N THR A 202 -3.83 1.55 -10.24
CA THR A 202 -4.70 1.04 -11.29
C THR A 202 -4.64 1.88 -12.57
N PRO A 203 -5.04 1.34 -13.73
CA PRO A 203 -5.13 2.10 -14.98
C PRO A 203 -5.99 3.37 -14.85
N ALA A 204 -7.11 3.31 -14.12
CA ALA A 204 -7.96 4.47 -13.87
C ALA A 204 -7.24 5.57 -13.08
N ARG A 205 -6.53 5.20 -12.00
CA ARG A 205 -5.70 6.14 -11.22
C ARG A 205 -4.60 6.78 -12.07
N ILE A 206 -3.92 5.95 -12.89
CA ILE A 206 -2.88 6.43 -13.81
C ILE A 206 -3.47 7.46 -14.79
N ALA A 207 -4.58 7.13 -15.44
CA ALA A 207 -5.23 8.02 -16.39
C ALA A 207 -5.67 9.34 -15.73
N HIS A 208 -6.29 9.25 -14.55
CA HIS A 208 -6.77 10.42 -13.80
C HIS A 208 -5.61 11.36 -13.40
N ILE A 209 -4.50 10.81 -12.88
CA ILE A 209 -3.32 11.60 -12.51
C ILE A 209 -2.67 12.22 -13.75
N ARG A 210 -2.50 11.47 -14.81
CA ARG A 210 -1.91 11.96 -16.07
C ARG A 210 -2.73 13.05 -16.74
N ALA A 211 -4.04 13.06 -16.56
CA ALA A 211 -4.92 14.12 -17.09
C ALA A 211 -4.60 15.52 -16.53
N THR A 212 -3.85 15.63 -15.41
CA THR A 212 -3.35 16.88 -14.87
C THR A 212 -2.00 17.32 -15.44
N GLY A 213 -1.40 16.52 -16.32
CA GLY A 213 -0.05 16.70 -16.82
C GLY A 213 1.05 16.06 -15.97
N ALA A 214 0.74 15.61 -14.75
CA ALA A 214 1.71 14.92 -13.90
C ALA A 214 2.11 13.55 -14.44
N THR A 215 3.33 13.12 -14.16
CA THR A 215 3.79 11.75 -14.40
C THR A 215 3.70 10.96 -13.10
N VAL A 216 3.16 9.73 -13.16
CA VAL A 216 3.00 8.87 -11.99
C VAL A 216 3.73 7.55 -12.18
N PHE A 217 4.33 7.03 -11.10
CA PHE A 217 5.09 5.80 -11.06
C PHE A 217 4.75 5.00 -9.81
N ALA A 218 4.60 3.68 -9.95
CA ALA A 218 4.32 2.80 -8.85
C ALA A 218 5.57 2.53 -7.99
N ARG A 219 5.31 2.35 -6.69
CA ARG A 219 6.25 1.79 -5.71
C ARG A 219 5.58 0.66 -4.94
N TYR A 220 6.29 -0.43 -4.79
CA TYR A 220 5.84 -1.55 -3.98
C TYR A 220 6.72 -1.67 -2.74
N VAL A 221 6.07 -1.65 -1.58
CA VAL A 221 6.70 -1.73 -0.26
C VAL A 221 5.88 -2.65 0.63
N ALA A 222 6.54 -3.40 1.50
CA ALA A 222 5.90 -4.14 2.57
C ALA A 222 6.63 -3.86 3.88
N THR A 223 5.90 -3.84 4.97
CA THR A 223 6.48 -3.55 6.29
C THR A 223 7.53 -4.58 6.69
N GLU A 224 7.34 -5.82 6.27
CA GLU A 224 8.19 -6.97 6.58
C GLU A 224 9.57 -6.90 5.90
N THR A 225 9.64 -6.28 4.73
CA THR A 225 10.83 -6.28 3.86
C THR A 225 11.42 -4.89 3.60
N GLY A 226 10.66 -3.83 3.87
CA GLY A 226 10.99 -2.50 3.37
C GLY A 226 10.63 -2.35 1.89
N TRP A 227 11.46 -1.71 1.11
CA TRP A 227 11.23 -1.45 -0.30
C TRP A 227 11.49 -2.67 -1.17
N ILE A 228 10.52 -3.06 -1.99
CA ILE A 228 10.55 -4.25 -2.85
C ILE A 228 10.86 -3.87 -4.29
N ALA A 229 10.13 -2.88 -4.83
CA ALA A 229 10.24 -2.51 -6.23
C ALA A 229 9.83 -1.05 -6.48
N SER A 230 10.34 -0.46 -7.56
CA SER A 230 9.95 0.88 -8.02
C SER A 230 10.01 1.00 -9.54
N ALA A 231 9.07 1.75 -10.13
CA ALA A 231 9.01 1.97 -11.56
C ALA A 231 10.02 3.04 -12.01
N CYS A 232 10.54 2.89 -13.23
CA CYS A 232 11.40 3.87 -13.88
C CYS A 232 10.71 4.47 -15.12
N PRO A 233 11.24 5.57 -15.69
CA PRO A 233 10.64 6.22 -16.86
C PRO A 233 10.75 5.41 -18.16
N PHE A 234 11.57 4.36 -18.19
CA PHE A 234 11.80 3.47 -19.35
C PHE A 234 10.97 2.19 -19.29
N GLY A 235 10.08 2.05 -18.30
CA GLY A 235 9.18 0.92 -18.16
C GLY A 235 8.07 0.92 -19.23
N ASP A 236 7.54 -0.27 -19.56
CA ASP A 236 6.43 -0.41 -20.52
C ASP A 236 5.12 0.23 -19.98
N SER A 237 5.01 0.35 -18.65
CA SER A 237 3.88 0.99 -17.96
C SER A 237 4.35 1.66 -16.67
N PRO A 238 3.56 2.60 -16.10
CA PRO A 238 3.89 3.25 -14.83
C PRO A 238 3.93 2.31 -13.63
N ASP A 239 3.40 1.11 -13.73
CA ASP A 239 3.39 0.07 -12.72
C ASP A 239 4.41 -1.05 -13.01
N ALA A 240 5.19 -0.97 -14.10
CA ALA A 240 6.31 -1.85 -14.36
C ALA A 240 7.52 -1.44 -13.50
N MET A 241 7.75 -2.15 -12.42
CA MET A 241 8.71 -1.81 -11.38
C MET A 241 9.95 -2.71 -11.44
N HIS A 242 11.14 -2.14 -11.31
CA HIS A 242 12.35 -2.90 -11.04
C HIS A 242 12.31 -3.47 -9.63
N VAL A 243 12.47 -4.79 -9.51
CA VAL A 243 12.60 -5.48 -8.22
C VAL A 243 14.02 -5.27 -7.70
N PHE A 244 14.17 -4.94 -6.44
CA PHE A 244 15.47 -4.75 -5.77
C PHE A 244 16.07 -6.10 -5.40
N THR A 245 16.59 -6.80 -6.42
CA THR A 245 17.04 -8.20 -6.35
C THR A 245 18.34 -8.41 -5.59
N ASP A 246 19.05 -7.37 -5.25
CA ASP A 246 20.19 -7.38 -4.32
C ASP A 246 19.78 -7.61 -2.88
N ARG A 247 18.54 -7.29 -2.52
CA ARG A 247 18.00 -7.36 -1.16
C ARG A 247 16.94 -8.42 -0.96
N LEU A 248 16.22 -8.76 -2.03
CA LEU A 248 15.04 -9.60 -1.97
C LEU A 248 14.91 -10.45 -3.21
N ALA A 249 14.84 -11.76 -3.06
CA ALA A 249 14.41 -12.62 -4.15
C ALA A 249 12.88 -12.64 -4.18
N VAL A 250 12.32 -12.44 -5.38
CA VAL A 250 10.89 -12.53 -5.64
C VAL A 250 10.66 -13.61 -6.70
N LEU A 251 9.80 -14.55 -6.38
CA LEU A 251 9.39 -15.66 -7.24
C LEU A 251 7.88 -15.66 -7.37
N THR A 252 7.37 -16.35 -8.35
CA THR A 252 5.94 -16.69 -8.44
C THR A 252 5.73 -18.12 -7.93
N ALA A 253 4.65 -18.33 -7.17
CA ALA A 253 4.25 -19.69 -6.80
C ALA A 253 3.85 -20.48 -8.07
N PRO A 254 4.08 -21.81 -8.11
CA PRO A 254 3.56 -22.66 -9.18
C PRO A 254 2.04 -22.51 -9.25
N ALA A 255 1.50 -22.19 -10.41
CA ALA A 255 0.07 -22.10 -10.64
C ALA A 255 -0.46 -23.44 -11.12
N ASP A 256 -1.51 -23.97 -10.48
CA ASP A 256 -2.20 -25.18 -10.95
C ASP A 256 -3.05 -24.94 -12.21
N SER A 257 -3.25 -23.69 -12.59
CA SER A 257 -3.90 -23.29 -13.84
C SER A 257 -3.45 -21.88 -14.25
N ALA A 258 -2.79 -21.80 -15.39
CA ALA A 258 -2.43 -20.54 -16.03
C ALA A 258 -3.69 -19.89 -16.66
N VAL A 259 -4.44 -19.17 -15.83
CA VAL A 259 -5.37 -18.16 -16.35
C VAL A 259 -4.74 -16.81 -15.99
N ASP A 260 -4.28 -16.10 -17.04
CA ASP A 260 -3.54 -14.85 -16.96
C ASP A 260 -2.30 -14.91 -16.05
N ASP A 261 -1.11 -14.74 -16.55
CA ASP A 261 0.23 -14.70 -15.95
C ASP A 261 0.37 -14.15 -14.50
N ASP A 262 -0.73 -13.93 -13.80
CA ASP A 262 -0.85 -13.41 -12.45
C ASP A 262 -0.76 -14.54 -11.42
N ALA A 263 0.34 -14.59 -10.67
CA ALA A 263 0.58 -15.63 -9.68
C ALA A 263 0.88 -15.04 -8.29
N PRO A 264 0.61 -15.78 -7.20
CA PRO A 264 1.05 -15.40 -5.88
C PRO A 264 2.55 -15.17 -5.83
N LEU A 265 2.97 -14.07 -5.18
CA LEU A 265 4.36 -13.68 -5.05
C LEU A 265 4.97 -14.30 -3.79
N LEU A 266 6.13 -14.92 -3.94
CA LEU A 266 6.92 -15.50 -2.87
C LEU A 266 8.18 -14.68 -2.65
N PHE A 267 8.46 -14.36 -1.41
CA PHE A 267 9.56 -13.47 -1.03
C PHE A 267 10.60 -14.21 -0.19
N THR A 268 11.87 -13.99 -0.51
CA THR A 268 13.01 -14.44 0.31
C THR A 268 13.91 -13.26 0.59
N THR A 269 14.15 -12.96 1.87
CA THR A 269 15.08 -11.90 2.27
C THR A 269 16.52 -12.29 2.03
N LEU A 270 17.28 -11.42 1.38
CA LEU A 270 18.71 -11.57 1.10
C LEU A 270 19.54 -10.56 1.91
N SER A 271 18.97 -9.41 2.24
CA SER A 271 19.64 -8.37 3.02
C SER A 271 19.75 -8.78 4.50
N ALA A 272 20.94 -8.59 5.05
CA ALA A 272 21.19 -8.76 6.48
C ALA A 272 20.51 -7.69 7.36
N GLY A 273 20.12 -6.56 6.77
CA GLY A 273 19.39 -5.47 7.44
C GLY A 273 17.88 -5.65 7.46
N ALA A 274 17.35 -6.69 6.79
CA ALA A 274 15.92 -6.97 6.77
C ALA A 274 15.39 -7.28 8.17
N GLY A 275 14.25 -6.70 8.52
CA GLY A 275 13.63 -6.88 9.84
C GLY A 275 13.05 -8.27 10.08
N LYS A 276 12.71 -8.98 9.01
CA LYS A 276 12.16 -10.34 9.03
C LYS A 276 12.96 -11.27 8.11
N ILE A 277 13.10 -12.51 8.55
CA ILE A 277 13.61 -13.60 7.72
C ILE A 277 12.43 -14.21 6.96
N LEU A 278 12.44 -14.05 5.64
CA LEU A 278 11.49 -14.67 4.73
C LEU A 278 12.21 -15.74 3.92
N LEU A 279 11.58 -16.87 3.71
CA LEU A 279 12.07 -17.93 2.82
C LEU A 279 10.90 -18.42 1.97
N ASN A 280 10.86 -18.00 0.71
CA ASN A 280 9.74 -18.27 -0.19
C ASN A 280 8.39 -18.04 0.49
N THR A 281 8.25 -16.89 1.14
CA THR A 281 7.09 -16.57 1.98
C THR A 281 6.04 -15.84 1.17
N ASP A 282 4.82 -16.35 1.19
CA ASP A 282 3.64 -15.66 0.66
C ASP A 282 3.22 -14.55 1.63
N LEU A 283 3.15 -13.32 1.13
CA LEU A 283 2.64 -12.15 1.87
C LEU A 283 1.20 -11.79 1.47
N GLY A 284 0.53 -12.63 0.68
CA GLY A 284 -0.85 -12.44 0.23
C GLY A 284 -1.01 -11.48 -0.94
N ASP A 285 0.05 -11.24 -1.69
CA ASP A 285 0.04 -10.40 -2.88
C ASP A 285 0.34 -11.24 -4.13
N SER A 286 -0.26 -10.87 -5.26
CA SER A 286 -0.07 -11.47 -6.57
C SER A 286 0.43 -10.42 -7.56
N GLY A 287 1.07 -10.88 -8.64
CA GLY A 287 1.56 -10.00 -9.70
C GLY A 287 2.30 -10.78 -10.78
N ARG A 288 2.80 -10.07 -11.78
CA ARG A 288 3.53 -10.63 -12.93
C ARG A 288 5.01 -10.28 -12.86
N LEU A 289 5.86 -11.29 -12.91
CA LEU A 289 7.31 -11.16 -12.97
C LEU A 289 7.81 -11.38 -14.40
N ARG A 290 8.66 -10.47 -14.88
CA ARG A 290 9.30 -10.57 -16.17
C ARG A 290 10.76 -10.14 -16.10
N ARG A 291 11.68 -10.91 -16.69
CA ARG A 291 13.06 -10.42 -16.93
C ARG A 291 13.07 -9.55 -18.18
N ARG A 292 13.52 -8.31 -18.02
CA ARG A 292 13.62 -7.34 -19.10
C ARG A 292 14.83 -6.44 -18.90
N PRO A 293 15.80 -6.45 -19.82
CA PRO A 293 16.85 -5.43 -19.84
C PRO A 293 16.25 -4.03 -19.93
N CYS A 294 16.77 -3.11 -19.17
CA CYS A 294 16.34 -1.72 -19.15
C CYS A 294 17.55 -0.80 -19.24
N GLY A 295 17.50 0.20 -20.12
CA GLY A 295 18.57 1.19 -20.30
C GLY A 295 18.61 2.29 -19.22
N CYS A 296 17.88 2.15 -18.12
CA CYS A 296 17.94 3.09 -17.01
C CYS A 296 19.09 2.76 -16.03
N PRO A 297 19.51 3.68 -15.15
CA PRO A 297 20.52 3.42 -14.14
C PRO A 297 20.24 2.17 -13.28
N MET A 298 18.99 1.88 -12.94
CA MET A 298 18.63 0.65 -12.22
C MET A 298 18.89 -0.61 -13.06
N GLY A 299 18.57 -0.58 -14.35
CA GLY A 299 18.88 -1.67 -15.28
C GLY A 299 20.38 -1.88 -15.48
N HIS A 300 21.15 -0.80 -15.59
CA HIS A 300 22.62 -0.86 -15.67
C HIS A 300 23.24 -1.40 -14.37
N ALA A 301 22.61 -1.17 -13.21
CA ALA A 301 22.98 -1.79 -11.93
C ALA A 301 22.57 -3.27 -11.82
N GLY A 302 21.99 -3.88 -12.87
CA GLY A 302 21.63 -5.30 -12.90
C GLY A 302 20.21 -5.61 -12.41
N LEU A 303 19.41 -4.61 -12.02
CA LEU A 303 18.03 -4.81 -11.55
C LEU A 303 17.07 -5.05 -12.73
N ASN A 304 17.24 -6.17 -13.42
CA ASN A 304 16.51 -6.49 -14.66
C ASN A 304 15.27 -7.38 -14.46
N LEU A 305 14.91 -7.71 -13.22
CA LEU A 305 13.63 -8.34 -12.90
C LEU A 305 12.59 -7.25 -12.70
N GLN A 306 11.51 -7.31 -13.47
CA GLN A 306 10.39 -6.37 -13.38
C GLN A 306 9.16 -7.06 -12.83
N LEU A 307 8.42 -6.33 -12.01
CA LEU A 307 7.16 -6.71 -11.38
C LEU A 307 6.08 -5.71 -11.79
N SER A 308 4.93 -6.20 -12.21
CA SER A 308 3.77 -5.38 -12.57
C SER A 308 2.46 -6.01 -12.10
N GLY A 309 1.35 -5.26 -12.13
CA GLY A 309 0.03 -5.76 -11.80
C GLY A 309 -0.14 -6.16 -10.33
N VAL A 310 0.62 -5.57 -9.41
CA VAL A 310 0.58 -5.97 -7.98
C VAL A 310 -0.79 -5.70 -7.38
N HIS A 311 -1.39 -6.74 -6.82
CA HIS A 311 -2.69 -6.66 -6.13
C HIS A 311 -2.78 -7.71 -5.03
N SER A 312 -3.75 -7.58 -4.11
CA SER A 312 -4.02 -8.54 -3.05
C SER A 312 -5.49 -8.88 -2.97
N GLN A 313 -5.81 -10.17 -2.80
CA GLN A 313 -7.18 -10.65 -2.57
C GLN A 313 -7.49 -10.85 -1.08
N ALA A 314 -6.47 -10.98 -0.29
CA ALA A 314 -6.57 -11.32 1.12
C ALA A 314 -6.54 -10.10 2.04
N LYS A 315 -6.13 -8.95 1.52
CA LYS A 315 -6.00 -7.67 2.21
C LYS A 315 -6.78 -6.59 1.44
N LEU A 316 -7.38 -5.68 2.17
CA LEU A 316 -7.99 -4.49 1.62
C LEU A 316 -7.13 -3.28 1.96
N SER A 317 -6.63 -2.60 0.94
CA SER A 317 -5.89 -1.35 1.10
C SER A 317 -6.72 -0.20 0.56
N ILE A 318 -7.15 0.68 1.46
CA ILE A 318 -7.90 1.90 1.13
C ILE A 318 -7.28 3.05 1.94
N GLU A 319 -7.09 4.20 1.30
CA GLU A 319 -6.45 5.38 1.89
C GLU A 319 -5.08 5.06 2.53
N GLY A 320 -4.32 4.17 1.90
CA GLY A 320 -3.01 3.73 2.36
C GLY A 320 -3.00 2.84 3.60
N ILE A 321 -4.17 2.53 4.15
CA ILE A 321 -4.29 1.64 5.30
C ILE A 321 -4.74 0.27 4.83
N THR A 322 -3.97 -0.74 5.17
CA THR A 322 -4.21 -2.14 4.80
C THR A 322 -4.81 -2.89 5.97
N VAL A 323 -5.96 -3.53 5.76
CA VAL A 323 -6.64 -4.38 6.76
C VAL A 323 -6.96 -5.72 6.13
N ALA A 324 -6.76 -6.82 6.88
CA ALA A 324 -7.16 -8.14 6.40
C ALA A 324 -8.67 -8.23 6.22
N VAL A 325 -9.10 -8.81 5.13
CA VAL A 325 -10.52 -9.09 4.88
C VAL A 325 -11.15 -9.83 6.05
N ALA A 326 -10.45 -10.79 6.64
CA ALA A 326 -10.92 -11.54 7.81
C ALA A 326 -11.14 -10.67 9.07
N VAL A 327 -10.47 -9.53 9.22
CA VAL A 327 -10.72 -8.57 10.31
C VAL A 327 -11.99 -7.78 10.04
N ILE A 328 -12.15 -7.34 8.79
CA ILE A 328 -13.34 -6.60 8.36
C ILE A 328 -14.60 -7.46 8.49
N THR A 329 -14.53 -8.70 8.01
CA THR A 329 -15.66 -9.65 8.12
C THR A 329 -16.01 -9.93 9.58
N ARG A 330 -15.04 -10.19 10.46
CA ARG A 330 -15.32 -10.39 11.89
C ARG A 330 -16.01 -9.19 12.57
N ALA A 331 -15.60 -7.98 12.21
CA ALA A 331 -16.24 -6.76 12.72
C ALA A 331 -17.70 -6.65 12.20
N LEU A 332 -17.90 -6.91 10.91
CA LEU A 332 -19.23 -6.90 10.32
C LEU A 332 -20.12 -8.01 10.86
N ASP A 333 -19.62 -9.24 11.03
CA ASP A 333 -20.37 -10.37 11.60
C ASP A 333 -20.95 -10.02 12.96
N ARG A 334 -20.17 -9.37 13.83
CA ARG A 334 -20.66 -8.94 15.15
C ARG A 334 -21.76 -7.89 15.03
N VAL A 335 -21.58 -6.92 14.14
CA VAL A 335 -22.57 -5.84 13.96
C VAL A 335 -23.85 -6.37 13.33
N VAL A 336 -23.73 -7.25 12.35
CA VAL A 336 -24.85 -7.91 11.68
C VAL A 336 -25.61 -8.79 12.67
N ALA A 337 -24.89 -9.59 13.48
CA ALA A 337 -25.49 -10.42 14.51
C ALA A 337 -26.23 -9.57 15.57
N ALA A 338 -25.64 -8.44 16.01
CA ALA A 338 -26.29 -7.51 16.93
C ALA A 338 -27.55 -6.86 16.35
N ALA A 339 -27.65 -6.74 15.04
CA ALA A 339 -28.82 -6.28 14.30
C ALA A 339 -29.83 -7.42 14.01
N GLY A 340 -29.60 -8.63 14.53
CA GLY A 340 -30.48 -9.80 14.31
C GLY A 340 -30.31 -10.45 12.93
N GLY A 341 -29.27 -10.08 12.18
CA GLY A 341 -29.00 -10.64 10.88
C GLY A 341 -28.31 -12.01 10.95
N PRO A 342 -28.62 -12.94 10.02
CA PRO A 342 -27.93 -14.21 9.95
C PRO A 342 -26.51 -14.03 9.43
N PRO A 343 -25.58 -14.97 9.72
CA PRO A 343 -24.29 -15.06 9.04
C PRO A 343 -24.48 -15.07 7.53
N ASP A 344 -23.47 -14.59 6.79
CA ASP A 344 -23.49 -14.57 5.31
C ASP A 344 -24.62 -13.71 4.66
N SER A 345 -25.28 -12.86 5.44
CA SER A 345 -26.31 -11.96 4.93
C SER A 345 -25.76 -10.71 4.23
N TYR A 346 -24.45 -10.58 4.14
CA TYR A 346 -23.74 -9.48 3.45
C TYR A 346 -22.58 -9.98 2.60
N GLN A 347 -22.15 -9.15 1.68
CA GLN A 347 -20.96 -9.37 0.87
C GLN A 347 -20.15 -8.08 0.78
N LEU A 348 -18.84 -8.21 0.86
CA LEU A 348 -17.91 -7.12 0.62
C LEU A 348 -17.61 -6.99 -0.88
N ARG A 349 -17.64 -5.79 -1.38
CA ARG A 349 -17.24 -5.48 -2.74
C ARG A 349 -16.29 -4.29 -2.73
N GLN A 350 -15.08 -4.48 -3.24
CA GLN A 350 -14.20 -3.37 -3.52
C GLN A 350 -14.58 -2.80 -4.87
N GLU A 351 -14.94 -1.53 -4.89
CA GLU A 351 -15.27 -0.78 -6.11
C GLU A 351 -14.24 0.33 -6.32
N GLU A 352 -14.00 0.66 -7.58
CA GLU A 352 -13.17 1.78 -8.00
C GLU A 352 -14.01 2.64 -8.93
N ASP A 353 -14.05 3.95 -8.67
CA ASP A 353 -14.75 4.89 -9.53
C ASP A 353 -13.90 5.30 -10.75
N GLY A 354 -14.48 6.08 -11.66
CA GLY A 354 -13.80 6.54 -12.88
C GLY A 354 -12.55 7.38 -12.65
N ALA A 355 -12.37 7.93 -11.44
CA ALA A 355 -11.18 8.66 -11.00
C ALA A 355 -10.16 7.76 -10.31
N GLY A 356 -10.46 6.47 -10.11
CA GLY A 356 -9.60 5.52 -9.41
C GLY A 356 -9.72 5.59 -7.88
N ALA A 357 -10.71 6.30 -7.33
CA ALA A 357 -10.96 6.26 -5.89
C ALA A 357 -11.60 4.93 -5.51
N ARG A 358 -11.01 4.25 -4.53
CA ARG A 358 -11.46 2.96 -4.05
C ARG A 358 -12.39 3.09 -2.87
N ARG A 359 -13.47 2.30 -2.88
CA ARG A 359 -14.43 2.20 -1.80
C ARG A 359 -14.71 0.74 -1.47
N LEU A 360 -14.98 0.47 -0.19
CA LEU A 360 -15.53 -0.80 0.24
C LEU A 360 -17.06 -0.66 0.31
N VAL A 361 -17.75 -1.42 -0.50
CA VAL A 361 -19.21 -1.51 -0.46
C VAL A 361 -19.61 -2.75 0.33
N VAL A 362 -20.34 -2.53 1.41
CA VAL A 362 -21.01 -3.60 2.16
C VAL A 362 -22.37 -3.81 1.52
N ARG A 363 -22.50 -4.89 0.76
CA ARG A 363 -23.76 -5.26 0.10
C ARG A 363 -24.60 -6.08 1.06
N LEU A 364 -25.74 -5.55 1.48
CA LEU A 364 -26.64 -6.20 2.40
C LEU A 364 -27.73 -6.98 1.65
N GLY A 365 -27.84 -8.25 1.99
CA GLY A 365 -28.87 -9.13 1.45
C GLY A 365 -30.27 -8.83 1.98
N PRO A 366 -31.29 -9.48 1.40
CA PRO A 366 -32.71 -9.25 1.77
C PRO A 366 -33.03 -9.50 3.25
N ALA A 367 -32.27 -10.40 3.89
CA ALA A 367 -32.44 -10.70 5.33
C ALA A 367 -32.19 -9.50 6.26
N LEU A 368 -31.51 -8.44 5.77
CA LEU A 368 -31.17 -7.24 6.52
C LEU A 368 -31.99 -6.02 6.10
N THR A 369 -33.16 -6.20 5.48
CA THR A 369 -33.97 -5.11 4.92
C THR A 369 -34.40 -4.07 5.97
N GLY A 370 -34.60 -4.48 7.23
CA GLY A 370 -34.99 -3.59 8.34
C GLY A 370 -33.81 -2.90 9.04
N VAL A 371 -32.57 -3.17 8.68
CA VAL A 371 -31.41 -2.58 9.35
C VAL A 371 -31.12 -1.21 8.76
N ASP A 372 -30.98 -0.19 9.62
CA ASP A 372 -30.57 1.15 9.19
C ASP A 372 -29.09 1.16 8.76
N ASP A 373 -28.81 1.65 7.55
CA ASP A 373 -27.47 1.66 6.97
C ASP A 373 -26.49 2.51 7.79
N GLY A 374 -26.97 3.63 8.33
CA GLY A 374 -26.16 4.50 9.18
C GLY A 374 -25.85 3.84 10.54
N ALA A 375 -26.82 3.13 11.13
CA ALA A 375 -26.61 2.38 12.37
C ALA A 375 -25.58 1.25 12.16
N LEU A 376 -25.66 0.53 11.02
CA LEU A 376 -24.70 -0.51 10.67
C LEU A 376 -23.29 0.06 10.51
N LEU A 377 -23.13 1.17 9.80
CA LEU A 377 -21.82 1.83 9.65
C LEU A 377 -21.29 2.36 10.98
N ARG A 378 -22.13 2.98 11.81
CA ARG A 378 -21.71 3.41 13.16
C ARG A 378 -21.24 2.22 13.99
N GLY A 379 -21.99 1.13 13.99
CA GLY A 379 -21.63 -0.12 14.67
C GLY A 379 -20.31 -0.69 14.16
N PHE A 380 -20.13 -0.74 12.84
CA PHE A 380 -18.88 -1.21 12.22
C PHE A 380 -17.68 -0.37 12.65
N PHE A 381 -17.78 0.96 12.59
CA PHE A 381 -16.71 1.86 12.99
C PHE A 381 -16.46 1.89 14.51
N ALA A 382 -17.41 1.44 15.32
CA ALA A 382 -17.22 1.24 16.76
C ALA A 382 -16.54 -0.11 17.07
N GLU A 383 -16.84 -1.14 16.28
CA GLU A 383 -16.30 -2.49 16.47
C GLU A 383 -14.91 -2.67 15.86
N LEU A 384 -14.67 -2.14 14.66
CA LEU A 384 -13.42 -2.32 13.93
C LEU A 384 -12.16 -1.98 14.76
N PRO A 385 -12.10 -0.90 15.56
CA PRO A 385 -10.94 -0.56 16.39
C PRO A 385 -10.54 -1.63 17.42
N ARG A 386 -11.46 -2.52 17.80
CA ARG A 386 -11.21 -3.58 18.79
C ARG A 386 -10.34 -4.70 18.24
N HIS A 387 -10.12 -4.69 16.93
CA HIS A 387 -9.36 -5.73 16.23
C HIS A 387 -7.87 -5.38 16.01
N GLY A 388 -7.37 -4.32 16.64
CA GLY A 388 -5.96 -3.97 16.62
C GLY A 388 -5.68 -2.53 16.16
N PRO A 389 -4.41 -2.09 16.26
CA PRO A 389 -4.03 -0.70 16.01
C PRO A 389 -4.33 -0.23 14.59
N ASP A 390 -4.18 -1.10 13.58
CA ASP A 390 -4.46 -0.70 12.21
C ASP A 390 -5.94 -0.70 11.88
N ALA A 391 -6.68 -1.62 12.44
CA ALA A 391 -8.12 -1.59 12.36
C ALA A 391 -8.66 -0.30 13.03
N LYS A 392 -7.99 0.18 14.09
CA LYS A 392 -8.27 1.49 14.71
C LYS A 392 -7.91 2.64 13.77
N LEU A 393 -6.75 2.57 13.12
CA LEU A 393 -6.32 3.57 12.15
C LEU A 393 -7.24 3.57 10.92
N ALA A 394 -7.55 2.39 10.39
CA ALA A 394 -8.48 2.21 9.27
C ALA A 394 -9.87 2.79 9.60
N ALA A 395 -10.41 2.50 10.78
CA ALA A 395 -11.70 3.03 11.21
C ALA A 395 -11.74 4.56 11.18
N ARG A 396 -10.65 5.21 11.55
CA ARG A 396 -10.53 6.67 11.50
C ARG A 396 -10.47 7.16 10.05
N PHE A 397 -9.50 6.67 9.27
CA PHE A 397 -9.27 7.11 7.88
C PHE A 397 -10.48 6.82 6.98
N TRP A 398 -11.03 5.60 7.08
CA TRP A 398 -12.16 5.21 6.24
C TRP A 398 -13.46 5.96 6.58
N ARG A 399 -13.60 6.41 7.85
CA ARG A 399 -14.71 7.29 8.24
C ARG A 399 -14.51 8.70 7.68
N GLU A 400 -13.33 9.28 7.87
CA GLU A 400 -12.98 10.62 7.39
C GLU A 400 -13.09 10.70 5.86
N SER A 401 -12.65 9.67 5.13
CA SER A 401 -12.67 9.63 3.67
C SER A 401 -13.98 9.13 3.07
N SER A 402 -14.97 8.76 3.91
CA SER A 402 -16.21 8.10 3.43
C SER A 402 -15.94 6.89 2.54
N ALA A 403 -14.87 6.14 2.85
CA ALA A 403 -14.39 5.03 2.04
C ALA A 403 -15.29 3.77 2.11
N ILE A 404 -16.26 3.74 3.01
CA ILE A 404 -17.20 2.63 3.20
C ILE A 404 -18.60 3.08 2.83
N ALA A 405 -19.26 2.31 1.97
CA ALA A 405 -20.67 2.52 1.60
C ALA A 405 -21.50 1.26 1.87
N VAL A 406 -22.77 1.43 2.12
CA VAL A 406 -23.74 0.34 2.20
C VAL A 406 -24.61 0.37 0.96
N ARG A 407 -24.87 -0.80 0.37
CA ARG A 407 -25.84 -0.97 -0.72
C ARG A 407 -26.70 -2.19 -0.48
N ARG A 408 -27.94 -2.11 -0.94
CA ARG A 408 -28.91 -3.22 -0.87
C ARG A 408 -28.80 -4.08 -2.13
N GLY A 409 -28.89 -5.36 -1.98
CA GLY A 409 -28.97 -6.30 -3.09
C GLY A 409 -28.47 -7.70 -2.73
N SER A 410 -28.90 -8.70 -3.49
CA SER A 410 -28.46 -10.08 -3.30
C SER A 410 -26.95 -10.21 -3.51
N PRO A 411 -26.27 -11.05 -2.69
CA PRO A 411 -24.88 -11.39 -2.91
C PRO A 411 -24.66 -11.97 -4.30
N THR A 412 -23.51 -11.63 -4.90
CA THR A 412 -23.10 -12.22 -6.19
C THR A 412 -22.42 -13.55 -5.92
N LEU A 413 -22.88 -14.60 -6.58
CA LEU A 413 -22.27 -15.92 -6.51
C LEU A 413 -21.22 -16.08 -7.61
N SER A 414 -20.19 -16.89 -7.36
CA SER A 414 -19.26 -17.35 -8.40
C SER A 414 -19.94 -18.35 -9.33
N ASP A 415 -19.32 -18.67 -10.49
CA ASP A 415 -19.80 -19.72 -11.40
C ASP A 415 -20.01 -21.08 -10.72
N ALA A 416 -19.26 -21.34 -9.63
CA ALA A 416 -19.43 -22.51 -8.77
C ALA A 416 -20.50 -22.33 -7.68
N HIS A 417 -21.39 -21.32 -7.78
CA HIS A 417 -22.45 -20.98 -6.84
C HIS A 417 -21.95 -20.77 -5.39
N LYS A 418 -20.67 -20.39 -5.21
CA LYS A 418 -20.09 -20.08 -3.90
C LYS A 418 -20.07 -18.56 -3.70
N MET A 419 -20.49 -18.13 -2.53
CA MET A 419 -20.32 -16.72 -2.12
C MET A 419 -18.88 -16.47 -1.71
N ARG A 420 -18.23 -15.49 -2.33
CA ARG A 420 -16.90 -15.01 -1.89
C ARG A 420 -17.11 -13.86 -0.91
N PRO A 421 -16.45 -13.86 0.25
CA PRO A 421 -16.60 -12.80 1.24
C PRO A 421 -16.22 -11.40 0.69
N LEU A 422 -15.23 -11.35 -0.20
CA LEU A 422 -14.81 -10.15 -0.91
C LEU A 422 -14.80 -10.40 -2.41
N THR A 423 -15.41 -9.48 -3.16
CA THR A 423 -15.28 -9.38 -4.62
C THR A 423 -14.62 -8.07 -4.99
N VAL A 424 -13.76 -8.08 -6.00
CA VAL A 424 -13.11 -6.89 -6.55
C VAL A 424 -13.75 -6.63 -7.91
N SER A 425 -14.29 -5.44 -8.11
CA SER A 425 -14.75 -5.01 -9.43
C SER A 425 -13.63 -4.18 -10.05
N GLY A 426 -13.01 -4.71 -11.10
CA GLY A 426 -12.28 -3.91 -12.06
C GLY A 426 -13.23 -3.20 -13.02
N PRO A 427 -12.77 -2.24 -13.84
CA PRO A 427 -13.52 -1.79 -14.99
C PRO A 427 -13.92 -3.02 -15.79
N ASP A 428 -15.20 -3.08 -16.15
CA ASP A 428 -15.88 -4.24 -16.75
C ASP A 428 -15.18 -4.65 -18.07
N HIS A 429 -14.16 -5.49 -17.98
CA HIS A 429 -13.49 -6.17 -19.08
C HIS A 429 -14.00 -7.60 -19.24
N SER A 430 -15.22 -7.87 -18.76
CA SER A 430 -15.92 -9.08 -19.18
C SER A 430 -16.18 -8.95 -20.67
N PRO A 431 -15.61 -9.78 -21.54
CA PRO A 431 -16.03 -9.84 -22.94
C PRO A 431 -17.50 -10.21 -22.91
N ARG A 432 -18.37 -9.27 -23.27
CA ARG A 432 -19.80 -9.55 -23.44
C ARG A 432 -19.91 -10.52 -24.60
N PHE A 433 -20.26 -11.75 -24.29
CA PHE A 433 -20.62 -12.72 -25.30
C PHE A 433 -21.93 -12.25 -25.96
N ASP A 434 -21.85 -11.72 -27.15
CA ASP A 434 -23.00 -11.35 -27.93
C ASP A 434 -23.64 -12.64 -28.49
N VAL A 435 -24.67 -13.11 -27.75
CA VAL A 435 -25.41 -14.33 -28.07
C VAL A 435 -26.04 -14.23 -29.51
N ALA A 436 -26.23 -13.02 -30.03
CA ALA A 436 -26.78 -12.83 -31.36
C ALA A 436 -25.75 -13.00 -32.49
N ARG A 437 -24.45 -12.93 -32.22
CA ARG A 437 -23.38 -12.96 -33.21
C ARG A 437 -22.30 -14.03 -33.00
N GLY A 438 -22.35 -14.81 -31.94
CA GLY A 438 -21.43 -15.93 -31.67
C GLY A 438 -19.95 -15.56 -31.67
N ARG A 439 -19.57 -14.31 -31.32
CA ARG A 439 -18.18 -13.85 -31.24
C ARG A 439 -17.92 -13.03 -30.01
N LEU A 440 -16.72 -13.23 -29.41
CA LEU A 440 -16.12 -12.36 -28.40
C LEU A 440 -15.65 -11.05 -29.06
N ARG A 441 -16.00 -9.93 -28.44
CA ARG A 441 -15.42 -8.62 -28.72
C ARG A 441 -14.53 -8.19 -27.58
#